data_3abef14fdec5581def4a1b0808df9e32
#
_entry.id   3abef14fdec5581def4a1b0808df9e32
#
_cell.length_a   1.000
_cell.length_b   1.000
_cell.length_c   1.000
_cell.angle_alpha   90.00
_cell.angle_beta   90.00
_cell.angle_gamma   90.00
#
_symmetry.space_group_name_H-M   'P 1'
#
loop_
_entity.id
_entity.type
_entity.pdbx_description
1 polymer ?
#
loop_
_entity_poly.entity_id
_entity_poly.type
_entity_poly.pdbx_seq_one_letter_code
_entity_poly.pdbx_strand_id
1 'polypeptide(L)'
;MYIPVKKIFNFACFMMLASGISAQVEYEVPGRLDYCKINENGISVLPSGRFVSPVGEKIRVHRAPYGLAVSNDGKFAVVLHSGAVTLVEMSTSSSNVSRFPEFDGKGIDIIKGASFVGASFSNNNRVVYLSGGDKGKIWMFDVILKRVIDSVDVNQFHPEAPKEAFVTDILVDDVNDDLWVLDRAWFQLYRIGLKDKKLKAMIPTGRIPFGLSLSAKNHKLLVANVGMYAYPVVPGVNEVTKDSFLLHFPAYGAHSKESIEGVEREGRFIPG
;
A
#
# COMPACT_ATOMS: atom_id res chain seq x y z
N MET A 1 18.63 73.18 -10.71
CA MET A 1 19.12 71.89 -10.18
C MET A 1 19.08 70.86 -11.33
N TYR A 2 20.21 70.63 -11.96
CA TYR A 2 20.32 69.73 -13.14
C TYR A 2 20.50 68.30 -12.69
N ILE A 3 19.53 67.42 -12.88
CA ILE A 3 19.68 65.98 -12.62
C ILE A 3 20.27 65.37 -13.87
N PRO A 4 21.45 64.76 -13.83
CA PRO A 4 22.10 64.21 -15.01
C PRO A 4 21.30 63.04 -15.60
N VAL A 5 21.07 63.10 -16.89
CA VAL A 5 20.25 62.13 -17.68
C VAL A 5 20.65 60.67 -17.43
N LYS A 6 21.90 60.39 -17.18
CA LYS A 6 22.41 59.04 -16.79
C LYS A 6 21.79 58.48 -15.50
N LYS A 7 21.50 59.33 -14.50
CA LYS A 7 20.86 58.86 -13.25
C LYS A 7 19.37 58.57 -13.45
N ILE A 8 18.71 59.30 -14.32
CA ILE A 8 17.32 59.01 -14.65
C ILE A 8 17.18 57.70 -15.44
N PHE A 9 18.10 57.47 -16.40
CA PHE A 9 18.14 56.24 -17.18
C PHE A 9 18.40 54.99 -16.32
N ASN A 10 19.35 55.06 -15.41
CA ASN A 10 19.67 53.95 -14.50
C ASN A 10 18.50 53.66 -13.51
N PHE A 11 17.79 54.70 -13.06
CA PHE A 11 16.62 54.53 -12.21
C PHE A 11 15.43 53.92 -12.96
N ALA A 12 15.20 54.31 -14.21
CA ALA A 12 14.16 53.76 -15.08
C ALA A 12 14.45 52.28 -15.44
N CYS A 13 15.72 51.90 -15.72
CA CYS A 13 16.13 50.52 -15.94
C CYS A 13 15.94 49.68 -14.66
N PHE A 14 16.21 50.19 -13.47
CA PHE A 14 16.03 49.49 -12.21
C PHE A 14 14.52 49.28 -11.90
N MET A 15 13.66 50.27 -12.19
CA MET A 15 12.22 50.09 -12.08
C MET A 15 11.64 49.10 -13.10
N MET A 16 12.14 49.03 -14.32
CA MET A 16 11.73 48.00 -15.31
C MET A 16 12.17 46.58 -14.92
N LEU A 17 13.29 46.44 -14.25
CA LEU A 17 13.74 45.15 -13.76
C LEU A 17 12.94 44.67 -12.50
N ALA A 18 12.43 45.61 -11.70
CA ALA A 18 11.63 45.28 -10.53
C ALA A 18 10.18 44.89 -10.87
N SER A 19 9.66 45.29 -12.04
CA SER A 19 8.29 44.96 -12.50
C SER A 19 8.19 43.58 -13.19
N GLY A 20 9.31 42.84 -13.35
CA GLY A 20 9.37 41.56 -14.04
C GLY A 20 9.33 40.33 -13.16
N ILE A 21 9.23 40.47 -11.82
CA ILE A 21 9.23 39.31 -10.91
C ILE A 21 7.84 39.09 -10.34
N SER A 22 6.90 38.77 -11.20
CA SER A 22 5.59 38.19 -10.83
C SER A 22 5.46 36.82 -11.52
N ALA A 23 6.35 35.91 -11.26
CA ALA A 23 6.23 34.52 -11.69
C ALA A 23 5.87 33.60 -10.51
N GLN A 24 4.98 34.03 -9.65
CA GLN A 24 4.25 33.11 -8.80
C GLN A 24 2.99 32.70 -9.55
N VAL A 25 3.03 31.53 -10.17
CA VAL A 25 1.79 30.86 -10.57
C VAL A 25 1.07 30.53 -9.28
N GLU A 26 0.09 31.32 -8.93
CA GLU A 26 -0.79 31.05 -7.79
C GLU A 26 -1.60 29.80 -8.16
N TYR A 27 -1.23 28.67 -7.59
CA TYR A 27 -1.95 27.41 -7.79
C TYR A 27 -3.20 27.44 -6.92
N GLU A 28 -4.33 27.75 -7.52
CA GLU A 28 -5.63 27.70 -6.85
C GLU A 28 -6.20 26.27 -6.89
N VAL A 29 -6.56 25.75 -5.72
CA VAL A 29 -7.32 24.51 -5.61
C VAL A 29 -8.80 24.83 -5.41
N PRO A 30 -9.74 24.01 -5.91
CA PRO A 30 -11.17 24.32 -5.86
C PRO A 30 -11.72 24.64 -4.47
N GLY A 31 -11.19 23.99 -3.44
CA GLY A 31 -11.64 24.19 -2.05
C GLY A 31 -10.98 25.34 -1.31
N ARG A 32 -10.02 26.05 -1.90
CA ARG A 32 -9.30 27.21 -1.31
C ARG A 32 -9.26 27.27 0.22
N LEU A 33 -10.32 27.89 0.80
CA LEU A 33 -10.50 28.13 2.24
C LEU A 33 -11.43 27.12 2.91
N ASP A 34 -11.94 26.14 2.16
CA ASP A 34 -12.81 25.11 2.73
C ASP A 34 -11.99 24.15 3.60
N TYR A 35 -12.50 23.87 4.78
CA TYR A 35 -11.92 22.82 5.63
C TYR A 35 -12.13 21.45 5.00
N CYS A 36 -11.15 20.56 5.23
CA CYS A 36 -11.28 19.15 4.88
C CYS A 36 -12.54 18.57 5.54
N LYS A 37 -13.43 18.00 4.74
CA LYS A 37 -14.68 17.40 5.22
C LYS A 37 -15.11 16.23 4.34
N ILE A 38 -15.67 15.23 4.96
CA ILE A 38 -16.38 14.14 4.27
C ILE A 38 -17.86 14.49 4.26
N ASN A 39 -18.44 14.57 3.07
CA ASN A 39 -19.87 14.80 2.89
C ASN A 39 -20.49 13.55 2.23
N GLU A 40 -21.29 12.82 2.99
CA GLU A 40 -21.92 11.57 2.51
C GLU A 40 -22.91 11.82 1.37
N ASN A 41 -23.57 12.98 1.37
CA ASN A 41 -24.63 13.32 0.39
C ASN A 41 -24.21 14.40 -0.62
N GLY A 42 -22.94 14.76 -0.67
CA GLY A 42 -22.48 15.84 -1.52
C GLY A 42 -20.99 15.79 -1.83
N ILE A 43 -20.44 16.95 -2.13
CA ILE A 43 -19.02 17.10 -2.45
C ILE A 43 -18.19 17.06 -1.16
N SER A 44 -17.20 16.18 -1.11
CA SER A 44 -16.18 16.12 -0.05
C SER A 44 -14.99 17.00 -0.44
N VAL A 45 -14.30 17.53 0.58
CA VAL A 45 -13.09 18.34 0.41
C VAL A 45 -11.91 17.57 1.00
N LEU A 46 -10.91 17.28 0.18
CA LEU A 46 -9.68 16.62 0.60
C LEU A 46 -8.77 17.60 1.37
N PRO A 47 -7.80 17.09 2.17
CA PRO A 47 -6.78 17.93 2.80
C PRO A 47 -5.98 18.79 1.81
N SER A 48 -5.90 18.35 0.54
CA SER A 48 -5.27 19.11 -0.56
C SER A 48 -6.15 20.22 -1.14
N GLY A 49 -7.36 20.46 -0.60
CA GLY A 49 -8.33 21.41 -1.15
C GLY A 49 -9.03 20.94 -2.43
N ARG A 50 -8.82 19.71 -2.87
CA ARG A 50 -9.51 19.16 -4.05
C ARG A 50 -10.90 18.66 -3.66
N PHE A 51 -11.84 18.79 -4.59
CA PHE A 51 -13.18 18.24 -4.44
C PHE A 51 -13.23 16.78 -4.89
N VAL A 52 -14.00 16.00 -4.15
CA VAL A 52 -14.33 14.60 -4.50
C VAL A 52 -15.83 14.43 -4.51
N SER A 53 -16.36 14.05 -5.66
CA SER A 53 -17.77 13.75 -5.88
C SER A 53 -17.91 12.46 -6.67
N PRO A 54 -17.77 11.29 -6.00
CA PRO A 54 -17.93 10.00 -6.66
C PRO A 54 -19.34 9.83 -7.22
N VAL A 55 -19.44 9.14 -8.36
CA VAL A 55 -20.72 8.70 -8.91
C VAL A 55 -21.15 7.43 -8.18
N GLY A 56 -22.43 7.33 -7.85
CA GLY A 56 -23.03 6.18 -7.17
C GLY A 56 -23.12 6.34 -5.66
N GLU A 57 -23.49 5.25 -5.00
CA GLU A 57 -23.62 5.20 -3.54
C GLU A 57 -22.26 5.24 -2.88
N LYS A 58 -22.14 6.03 -1.82
CA LYS A 58 -20.94 6.15 -0.99
C LYS A 58 -21.13 5.33 0.28
N ILE A 59 -20.31 4.32 0.45
CA ILE A 59 -20.32 3.47 1.64
C ILE A 59 -19.12 3.85 2.51
N ARG A 60 -19.40 4.28 3.74
CA ARG A 60 -18.34 4.63 4.67
C ARG A 60 -17.76 3.36 5.31
N VAL A 61 -16.47 3.16 5.11
CA VAL A 61 -15.68 2.06 5.69
C VAL A 61 -14.77 2.57 6.83
N HIS A 62 -13.99 1.68 7.44
CA HIS A 62 -12.99 2.05 8.44
C HIS A 62 -11.87 2.91 7.82
N ARG A 63 -11.02 3.51 8.69
CA ARG A 63 -9.85 4.29 8.25
C ARG A 63 -8.88 3.46 7.44
N ALA A 64 -8.15 4.13 6.54
CA ALA A 64 -7.04 3.57 5.76
C ALA A 64 -7.40 2.25 5.06
N PRO A 65 -8.32 2.27 4.07
CA PRO A 65 -8.59 1.09 3.25
C PRO A 65 -7.39 0.83 2.32
N TYR A 66 -6.85 -0.40 2.35
CA TYR A 66 -5.72 -0.82 1.52
C TYR A 66 -6.12 -1.79 0.43
N GLY A 67 -7.02 -2.73 0.72
CA GLY A 67 -7.44 -3.78 -0.18
C GLY A 67 -8.94 -3.92 -0.23
N LEU A 68 -9.44 -4.40 -1.38
CA LEU A 68 -10.86 -4.64 -1.63
C LEU A 68 -11.03 -5.93 -2.42
N ALA A 69 -11.94 -6.78 -1.96
CA ALA A 69 -12.43 -7.91 -2.74
C ALA A 69 -13.95 -7.90 -2.77
N VAL A 70 -14.52 -8.30 -3.91
CA VAL A 70 -15.97 -8.47 -4.08
C VAL A 70 -16.24 -9.94 -4.38
N SER A 71 -17.28 -10.50 -3.77
CA SER A 71 -17.71 -11.88 -4.07
C SER A 71 -18.21 -12.00 -5.51
N ASN A 72 -18.06 -13.19 -6.12
CA ASN A 72 -18.42 -13.41 -7.51
C ASN A 72 -19.91 -13.17 -7.81
N ASP A 73 -20.78 -13.35 -6.80
CA ASP A 73 -22.21 -13.08 -6.89
C ASP A 73 -22.59 -11.61 -6.58
N GLY A 74 -21.60 -10.77 -6.28
CA GLY A 74 -21.80 -9.36 -5.98
C GLY A 74 -22.49 -9.04 -4.67
N LYS A 75 -22.70 -10.02 -3.77
CA LYS A 75 -23.44 -9.80 -2.52
C LYS A 75 -22.59 -9.31 -1.38
N PHE A 76 -21.29 -9.57 -1.42
CA PHE A 76 -20.36 -9.19 -0.37
C PHE A 76 -19.19 -8.41 -0.94
N ALA A 77 -18.78 -7.39 -0.22
CA ALA A 77 -17.48 -6.76 -0.41
C ALA A 77 -16.71 -6.77 0.92
N VAL A 78 -15.44 -7.07 0.87
CA VAL A 78 -14.54 -7.04 2.03
C VAL A 78 -13.45 -6.03 1.78
N VAL A 79 -13.29 -5.10 2.73
CA VAL A 79 -12.26 -4.06 2.69
C VAL A 79 -11.25 -4.33 3.80
N LEU A 80 -9.98 -4.37 3.42
CA LEU A 80 -8.86 -4.55 4.34
C LEU A 80 -8.35 -3.20 4.86
N HIS A 81 -8.08 -3.18 6.14
CA HIS A 81 -7.46 -2.05 6.84
C HIS A 81 -6.29 -2.57 7.67
N SER A 82 -5.41 -1.71 8.12
CA SER A 82 -4.34 -2.13 9.04
C SER A 82 -4.94 -2.72 10.33
N GLY A 83 -4.95 -4.04 10.44
CA GLY A 83 -5.47 -4.77 11.60
C GLY A 83 -7.01 -4.88 11.69
N ALA A 84 -7.76 -4.42 10.69
CA ALA A 84 -9.21 -4.47 10.70
C ALA A 84 -9.79 -4.90 9.34
N VAL A 85 -11.03 -5.37 9.36
CA VAL A 85 -11.81 -5.75 8.18
C VAL A 85 -13.16 -5.07 8.21
N THR A 86 -13.60 -4.52 7.09
CA THR A 86 -14.99 -4.09 6.90
C THR A 86 -15.67 -5.05 5.94
N LEU A 87 -16.77 -5.65 6.38
CA LEU A 87 -17.66 -6.42 5.53
C LEU A 87 -18.84 -5.54 5.13
N VAL A 88 -19.10 -5.47 3.83
CA VAL A 88 -20.28 -4.82 3.25
C VAL A 88 -21.16 -5.89 2.65
N GLU A 89 -22.38 -6.02 3.16
CA GLU A 89 -23.42 -6.86 2.58
C GLU A 89 -24.23 -5.98 1.63
N MET A 90 -24.10 -6.25 0.33
CA MET A 90 -24.75 -5.47 -0.72
C MET A 90 -26.11 -6.06 -1.06
N SER A 91 -27.14 -5.24 -1.07
CA SER A 91 -28.48 -5.60 -1.54
C SER A 91 -28.97 -4.54 -2.53
N THR A 92 -30.03 -4.87 -3.28
CA THR A 92 -30.62 -3.94 -4.24
C THR A 92 -31.27 -2.70 -3.61
N SER A 93 -31.55 -2.75 -2.31
CA SER A 93 -32.29 -1.71 -1.59
C SER A 93 -31.46 -0.99 -0.51
N SER A 94 -30.42 -1.62 -0.02
CA SER A 94 -29.55 -1.04 1.02
C SER A 94 -28.26 -1.83 1.17
N SER A 95 -27.21 -1.19 1.65
CA SER A 95 -25.96 -1.84 1.99
C SER A 95 -25.78 -1.89 3.51
N ASN A 96 -25.58 -3.08 4.07
CA ASN A 96 -25.26 -3.26 5.48
C ASN A 96 -23.75 -3.31 5.66
N VAL A 97 -23.23 -2.54 6.60
CA VAL A 97 -21.80 -2.45 6.88
C VAL A 97 -21.49 -2.99 8.25
N SER A 98 -20.68 -4.04 8.31
CA SER A 98 -20.16 -4.60 9.57
C SER A 98 -18.65 -4.38 9.62
N ARG A 99 -18.13 -4.02 10.79
CA ARG A 99 -16.70 -3.75 11.01
C ARG A 99 -16.15 -4.71 12.04
N PHE A 100 -14.97 -5.26 11.76
CA PHE A 100 -14.28 -6.21 12.62
C PHE A 100 -12.83 -5.77 12.85
N PRO A 101 -12.37 -5.64 14.12
CA PRO A 101 -13.17 -5.72 15.35
C PRO A 101 -14.24 -4.63 15.39
N GLU A 102 -15.32 -4.86 16.14
CA GLU A 102 -16.35 -3.84 16.36
C GLU A 102 -15.76 -2.62 17.08
N PHE A 103 -16.32 -1.45 16.82
CA PHE A 103 -15.73 -0.16 17.21
C PHE A 103 -15.93 0.20 18.70
N ASP A 104 -16.48 -0.71 19.50
CA ASP A 104 -16.78 -0.48 20.93
C ASP A 104 -15.55 -0.54 21.86
N GLY A 105 -14.36 -0.67 21.31
CA GLY A 105 -13.11 -0.77 22.07
C GLY A 105 -12.89 -2.11 22.78
N LYS A 106 -13.81 -3.06 22.63
CA LYS A 106 -13.71 -4.41 23.19
C LYS A 106 -13.45 -5.47 22.12
N GLY A 107 -13.31 -5.07 20.87
CA GLY A 107 -13.06 -5.97 19.75
C GLY A 107 -11.82 -6.79 19.97
N ILE A 108 -11.97 -8.11 19.91
CA ILE A 108 -10.85 -9.01 19.75
C ILE A 108 -10.19 -8.65 18.43
N ASP A 109 -8.90 -8.40 18.44
CA ASP A 109 -8.10 -8.20 17.23
C ASP A 109 -8.16 -9.49 16.41
N ILE A 110 -9.14 -9.55 15.50
CA ILE A 110 -9.47 -10.76 14.71
C ILE A 110 -8.32 -11.09 13.78
N ILE A 111 -7.62 -10.04 13.34
CA ILE A 111 -6.45 -10.15 12.49
C ILE A 111 -5.28 -9.56 13.30
N LYS A 112 -4.67 -10.37 14.13
CA LYS A 112 -3.46 -9.98 14.88
C LYS A 112 -2.33 -9.68 13.91
N GLY A 113 -2.02 -8.42 13.76
CA GLY A 113 -1.04 -7.92 12.82
C GLY A 113 -1.70 -7.14 11.69
N ALA A 114 -0.89 -6.60 10.79
CA ALA A 114 -1.38 -5.86 9.67
C ALA A 114 -2.09 -6.77 8.68
N SER A 115 -3.26 -6.37 8.19
CA SER A 115 -3.71 -6.78 6.88
C SER A 115 -3.10 -5.84 5.84
N PHE A 116 -2.96 -6.32 4.62
CA PHE A 116 -2.40 -5.49 3.56
C PHE A 116 -3.36 -5.38 2.36
N VAL A 117 -2.91 -5.64 1.16
CA VAL A 117 -3.71 -5.37 -0.06
C VAL A 117 -4.50 -6.58 -0.49
N GLY A 118 -3.93 -7.78 -0.33
CA GLY A 118 -4.47 -9.00 -0.91
C GLY A 118 -5.75 -9.50 -0.22
N ALA A 119 -6.82 -9.60 -1.00
CA ALA A 119 -8.03 -10.28 -0.59
C ALA A 119 -8.63 -11.03 -1.79
N SER A 120 -9.07 -12.27 -1.60
CA SER A 120 -9.64 -13.09 -2.65
C SER A 120 -10.75 -13.99 -2.10
N PHE A 121 -11.92 -13.97 -2.75
CA PHE A 121 -13.02 -14.87 -2.38
C PHE A 121 -12.84 -16.27 -2.96
N SER A 122 -13.27 -17.27 -2.21
CA SER A 122 -13.54 -18.59 -2.75
C SER A 122 -14.74 -18.56 -3.70
N ASN A 123 -14.84 -19.54 -4.61
CA ASN A 123 -15.92 -19.59 -5.60
C ASN A 123 -17.32 -19.73 -4.97
N ASN A 124 -17.40 -20.27 -3.76
CA ASN A 124 -18.67 -20.40 -3.04
C ASN A 124 -19.13 -19.09 -2.38
N ASN A 125 -18.36 -17.98 -2.54
CA ASN A 125 -18.65 -16.65 -2.01
C ASN A 125 -18.76 -16.56 -0.47
N ARG A 126 -18.36 -17.61 0.24
CA ARG A 126 -18.48 -17.68 1.69
C ARG A 126 -17.19 -17.36 2.43
N VAL A 127 -16.08 -17.85 1.94
CA VAL A 127 -14.76 -17.63 2.56
C VAL A 127 -14.00 -16.61 1.75
N VAL A 128 -13.46 -15.61 2.42
CA VAL A 128 -12.49 -14.69 1.84
C VAL A 128 -11.12 -14.90 2.50
N TYR A 129 -10.10 -15.03 1.68
CA TYR A 129 -8.71 -15.12 2.09
C TYR A 129 -8.15 -13.71 2.18
N LEU A 130 -7.46 -13.38 3.25
CA LEU A 130 -6.98 -12.04 3.57
C LEU A 130 -5.49 -12.07 3.85
N SER A 131 -4.71 -11.23 3.18
CA SER A 131 -3.28 -11.10 3.44
C SER A 131 -3.02 -10.52 4.82
N GLY A 132 -2.12 -11.12 5.57
CA GLY A 132 -1.70 -10.69 6.90
C GLY A 132 -0.47 -9.79 6.90
N GLY A 133 -0.04 -9.29 5.73
CA GLY A 133 1.08 -8.36 5.61
C GLY A 133 2.36 -8.90 6.26
N ASP A 134 2.92 -8.11 7.17
CA ASP A 134 4.20 -8.35 7.87
C ASP A 134 4.20 -9.54 8.84
N LYS A 135 3.07 -10.18 9.08
CA LYS A 135 2.99 -11.39 9.92
C LYS A 135 3.16 -12.68 9.13
N GLY A 136 3.31 -12.59 7.81
CA GLY A 136 3.45 -13.78 6.96
C GLY A 136 2.27 -14.73 7.02
N LYS A 137 1.08 -14.24 7.40
CA LYS A 137 -0.12 -15.06 7.55
C LYS A 137 -1.15 -14.75 6.46
N ILE A 138 -2.00 -15.72 6.21
CA ILE A 138 -3.20 -15.58 5.41
C ILE A 138 -4.36 -16.01 6.28
N TRP A 139 -5.33 -15.12 6.47
CA TRP A 139 -6.50 -15.38 7.27
C TRP A 139 -7.66 -15.84 6.40
N MET A 140 -8.41 -16.80 6.87
CA MET A 140 -9.62 -17.29 6.22
C MET A 140 -10.83 -16.76 7.00
N PHE A 141 -11.53 -15.78 6.42
CA PHE A 141 -12.66 -15.14 7.04
C PHE A 141 -13.97 -15.64 6.42
N ASP A 142 -14.86 -16.16 7.24
CA ASP A 142 -16.22 -16.58 6.82
C ASP A 142 -17.17 -15.38 6.94
N VAL A 143 -17.70 -14.93 5.80
CA VAL A 143 -18.56 -13.72 5.73
C VAL A 143 -19.94 -13.93 6.35
N ILE A 144 -20.41 -15.18 6.46
CA ILE A 144 -21.69 -15.52 7.10
C ILE A 144 -21.54 -15.62 8.61
N LEU A 145 -20.48 -16.31 9.07
CA LEU A 145 -20.18 -16.44 10.51
C LEU A 145 -19.52 -15.17 11.07
N LYS A 146 -19.09 -14.25 10.18
CA LYS A 146 -18.45 -12.97 10.51
C LYS A 146 -17.23 -13.14 11.44
N ARG A 147 -16.42 -14.16 11.18
CA ARG A 147 -15.22 -14.46 11.97
C ARG A 147 -14.14 -15.15 11.15
N VAL A 148 -12.91 -15.06 11.63
CA VAL A 148 -11.82 -15.90 11.15
C VAL A 148 -12.08 -17.34 11.56
N ILE A 149 -12.04 -18.23 10.60
CA ILE A 149 -12.26 -19.67 10.82
C ILE A 149 -10.95 -20.46 10.78
N ASP A 150 -9.92 -19.94 10.09
CA ASP A 150 -8.67 -20.64 9.91
C ASP A 150 -7.56 -19.68 9.42
N SER A 151 -6.33 -20.19 9.31
CA SER A 151 -5.19 -19.42 8.78
C SER A 151 -4.15 -20.32 8.15
N VAL A 152 -3.31 -19.75 7.27
CA VAL A 152 -2.08 -20.34 6.75
C VAL A 152 -0.92 -19.46 7.18
N ASP A 153 0.13 -20.05 7.75
CA ASP A 153 1.36 -19.36 8.11
C ASP A 153 2.43 -19.63 7.05
N VAL A 154 2.79 -18.60 6.29
CA VAL A 154 3.79 -18.70 5.22
C VAL A 154 5.19 -18.83 5.77
N ASN A 155 5.44 -18.35 7.00
CA ASN A 155 6.75 -18.46 7.66
C ASN A 155 7.19 -19.91 7.84
N GLN A 156 6.25 -20.86 7.95
CA GLN A 156 6.57 -22.29 8.04
C GLN A 156 7.37 -22.83 6.84
N PHE A 157 7.34 -22.12 5.70
CA PHE A 157 8.10 -22.51 4.51
C PHE A 157 9.54 -22.01 4.52
N HIS A 158 9.89 -21.18 5.53
CA HIS A 158 11.24 -20.65 5.76
C HIS A 158 11.62 -20.74 7.24
N PRO A 159 11.70 -21.95 7.82
CA PRO A 159 11.86 -22.13 9.28
C PRO A 159 13.16 -21.55 9.85
N GLU A 160 14.20 -21.43 9.03
CA GLU A 160 15.50 -20.89 9.45
C GLU A 160 15.72 -19.44 9.00
N ALA A 161 14.66 -18.77 8.55
CA ALA A 161 14.78 -17.45 7.99
C ALA A 161 15.00 -16.37 9.06
N PRO A 162 15.92 -15.43 8.86
CA PRO A 162 16.17 -14.33 9.80
C PRO A 162 15.05 -13.26 9.81
N LYS A 163 14.12 -13.31 8.88
CA LYS A 163 13.01 -12.35 8.75
C LYS A 163 11.70 -13.05 8.47
N GLU A 164 10.62 -12.44 8.90
CA GLU A 164 9.25 -12.90 8.60
C GLU A 164 8.90 -12.63 7.13
N ALA A 165 8.04 -13.48 6.57
CA ALA A 165 7.42 -13.25 5.27
C ALA A 165 6.50 -12.02 5.33
N PHE A 166 6.38 -11.32 4.21
CA PHE A 166 5.44 -10.22 4.06
C PHE A 166 4.48 -10.51 2.92
N VAL A 167 3.29 -11.00 3.26
CA VAL A 167 2.25 -11.32 2.27
C VAL A 167 1.63 -10.04 1.73
N THR A 168 1.81 -9.77 0.44
CA THR A 168 1.25 -8.59 -0.23
C THR A 168 -0.09 -8.88 -0.88
N ASP A 169 -0.14 -9.86 -1.77
CA ASP A 169 -1.33 -10.18 -2.53
C ASP A 169 -1.57 -11.68 -2.57
N ILE A 170 -2.83 -12.06 -2.78
CA ILE A 170 -3.27 -13.44 -2.80
C ILE A 170 -4.34 -13.64 -3.88
N LEU A 171 -4.40 -14.84 -4.41
CA LEU A 171 -5.42 -15.24 -5.38
C LEU A 171 -5.85 -16.68 -5.13
N VAL A 172 -7.16 -16.89 -5.07
CA VAL A 172 -7.77 -18.20 -4.93
C VAL A 172 -8.12 -18.76 -6.30
N ASP A 173 -7.68 -19.97 -6.57
CA ASP A 173 -8.05 -20.76 -7.73
C ASP A 173 -8.68 -22.07 -7.26
N ASP A 174 -9.96 -22.04 -6.97
CA ASP A 174 -10.70 -23.22 -6.50
C ASP A 174 -10.77 -24.35 -7.53
N VAL A 175 -10.64 -24.02 -8.82
CA VAL A 175 -10.70 -25.03 -9.89
C VAL A 175 -9.49 -25.95 -9.83
N ASN A 176 -8.32 -25.39 -9.54
CA ASN A 176 -7.08 -26.14 -9.46
C ASN A 176 -6.68 -26.49 -8.00
N ASP A 177 -7.53 -26.16 -7.02
CA ASP A 177 -7.26 -26.32 -5.59
C ASP A 177 -5.97 -25.58 -5.17
N ASP A 178 -5.82 -24.33 -5.65
CA ASP A 178 -4.62 -23.54 -5.45
C ASP A 178 -4.90 -22.20 -4.76
N LEU A 179 -4.07 -21.88 -3.79
CA LEU A 179 -3.92 -20.54 -3.23
C LEU A 179 -2.55 -20.00 -3.66
N TRP A 180 -2.58 -18.95 -4.45
CA TRP A 180 -1.40 -18.23 -4.89
C TRP A 180 -1.13 -17.08 -3.94
N VAL A 181 0.11 -16.95 -3.47
CA VAL A 181 0.49 -16.01 -2.41
C VAL A 181 1.78 -15.30 -2.79
N LEU A 182 1.76 -13.98 -2.83
CA LEU A 182 2.95 -13.17 -3.03
C LEU A 182 3.60 -12.76 -1.72
N ASP A 183 4.90 -13.00 -1.63
CA ASP A 183 5.76 -12.58 -0.53
C ASP A 183 6.80 -11.58 -1.02
N ARG A 184 6.65 -10.33 -0.59
CA ARG A 184 7.60 -9.27 -0.95
C ARG A 184 8.89 -9.30 -0.15
N ALA A 185 8.93 -9.96 1.00
CA ALA A 185 10.12 -10.03 1.83
C ALA A 185 11.15 -11.02 1.25
N TRP A 186 10.67 -12.13 0.71
CA TRP A 186 11.50 -13.18 0.13
C TRP A 186 11.51 -13.17 -1.40
N PHE A 187 10.73 -12.29 -2.04
CA PHE A 187 10.58 -12.21 -3.49
C PHE A 187 10.11 -13.53 -4.08
N GLN A 188 9.09 -14.12 -3.46
CA GLN A 188 8.57 -15.44 -3.82
C GLN A 188 7.08 -15.37 -4.14
N LEU A 189 6.67 -16.25 -5.01
CA LEU A 189 5.30 -16.64 -5.23
C LEU A 189 5.13 -18.08 -4.75
N TYR A 190 4.26 -18.29 -3.78
CA TYR A 190 3.92 -19.63 -3.30
C TYR A 190 2.66 -20.13 -3.98
N ARG A 191 2.67 -21.41 -4.35
CA ARG A 191 1.49 -22.18 -4.70
C ARG A 191 1.19 -23.13 -3.56
N ILE A 192 0.07 -22.96 -2.90
CA ILE A 192 -0.34 -23.69 -1.70
C ILE A 192 -1.66 -24.39 -1.99
N GLY A 193 -1.81 -25.64 -1.57
CA GLY A 193 -3.10 -26.34 -1.66
C GLY A 193 -4.17 -25.67 -0.79
N LEU A 194 -5.33 -25.40 -1.35
CA LEU A 194 -6.44 -24.81 -0.59
C LEU A 194 -6.95 -25.70 0.52
N LYS A 195 -7.06 -27.03 0.24
CA LYS A 195 -7.63 -28.00 1.17
C LYS A 195 -6.63 -28.47 2.22
N ASP A 196 -5.42 -28.84 1.77
CA ASP A 196 -4.41 -29.45 2.62
C ASP A 196 -3.41 -28.47 3.20
N LYS A 197 -3.41 -27.22 2.72
CA LYS A 197 -2.52 -26.11 3.11
C LYS A 197 -1.02 -26.44 2.91
N LYS A 198 -0.71 -27.40 2.07
CA LYS A 198 0.66 -27.78 1.78
C LYS A 198 1.24 -26.93 0.65
N LEU A 199 2.51 -26.63 0.79
CA LEU A 199 3.28 -25.98 -0.27
C LEU A 199 3.39 -26.94 -1.46
N LYS A 200 2.90 -26.51 -2.62
CA LYS A 200 3.01 -27.22 -3.91
C LYS A 200 4.22 -26.73 -4.72
N ALA A 201 4.49 -25.41 -4.67
CA ALA A 201 5.63 -24.80 -5.36
C ALA A 201 6.03 -23.48 -4.72
N MET A 202 7.32 -23.15 -4.87
CA MET A 202 7.91 -21.85 -4.54
C MET A 202 8.61 -21.33 -5.78
N ILE A 203 8.19 -20.15 -6.27
CA ILE A 203 8.59 -19.60 -7.56
C ILE A 203 9.23 -18.24 -7.30
N PRO A 204 10.50 -18.02 -7.68
CA PRO A 204 11.13 -16.71 -7.59
C PRO A 204 10.40 -15.67 -8.42
N THR A 205 10.24 -14.46 -7.88
CA THR A 205 9.69 -13.30 -8.58
C THR A 205 10.74 -12.23 -8.83
N GLY A 206 10.34 -11.14 -9.46
CA GLY A 206 11.13 -9.91 -9.42
C GLY A 206 11.15 -9.31 -8.01
N ARG A 207 11.89 -8.21 -7.84
CA ARG A 207 12.05 -7.55 -6.54
C ARG A 207 10.76 -6.85 -6.12
N ILE A 208 10.44 -6.97 -4.84
CA ILE A 208 9.27 -6.34 -4.19
C ILE A 208 8.00 -6.64 -5.00
N PRO A 209 7.60 -7.92 -5.11
CA PRO A 209 6.34 -8.27 -5.76
C PRO A 209 5.18 -7.70 -4.95
N PHE A 210 4.20 -7.11 -5.65
CA PHE A 210 3.15 -6.34 -5.01
C PHE A 210 1.74 -6.73 -5.42
N GLY A 211 1.53 -7.07 -6.67
CA GLY A 211 0.21 -7.40 -7.21
C GLY A 211 0.20 -8.68 -8.02
N LEU A 212 -0.91 -9.39 -7.97
CA LEU A 212 -1.13 -10.69 -8.59
C LEU A 212 -2.43 -10.68 -9.41
N SER A 213 -2.39 -11.26 -10.61
CA SER A 213 -3.58 -11.40 -11.44
C SER A 213 -3.53 -12.68 -12.27
N LEU A 214 -4.67 -13.36 -12.38
CA LEU A 214 -4.81 -14.56 -13.20
C LEU A 214 -5.54 -14.24 -14.49
N SER A 215 -4.89 -14.51 -15.62
CA SER A 215 -5.54 -14.51 -16.92
C SER A 215 -6.17 -15.89 -17.19
N ALA A 216 -7.45 -16.00 -16.90
CA ALA A 216 -8.19 -17.26 -17.11
C ALA A 216 -8.12 -17.74 -18.56
N LYS A 217 -8.19 -16.82 -19.53
CA LYS A 217 -8.13 -17.14 -20.98
C LYS A 217 -6.80 -17.77 -21.40
N ASN A 218 -5.70 -17.31 -20.83
CA ASN A 218 -4.35 -17.72 -21.26
C ASN A 218 -3.67 -18.64 -20.24
N HIS A 219 -4.32 -18.99 -19.16
CA HIS A 219 -3.77 -19.77 -18.04
C HIS A 219 -2.41 -19.20 -17.54
N LYS A 220 -2.32 -17.86 -17.50
CA LYS A 220 -1.11 -17.16 -17.09
C LYS A 220 -1.36 -16.39 -15.80
N LEU A 221 -0.44 -16.57 -14.88
CA LEU A 221 -0.35 -15.77 -13.67
C LEU A 221 0.60 -14.59 -13.93
N LEU A 222 0.16 -13.39 -13.62
CA LEU A 222 0.91 -12.16 -13.81
C LEU A 222 1.30 -11.61 -12.44
N VAL A 223 2.56 -11.25 -12.28
CA VAL A 223 3.11 -10.65 -11.06
C VAL A 223 3.63 -9.25 -11.38
N ALA A 224 3.10 -8.25 -10.69
CA ALA A 224 3.63 -6.88 -10.74
C ALA A 224 4.67 -6.69 -9.64
N ASN A 225 5.86 -6.24 -10.03
CA ASN A 225 6.96 -5.95 -9.12
C ASN A 225 7.23 -4.45 -9.07
N VAL A 226 7.38 -3.89 -7.87
CA VAL A 226 7.66 -2.45 -7.65
C VAL A 226 9.15 -2.16 -7.74
N GLY A 227 10.01 -3.12 -7.36
CA GLY A 227 11.46 -2.99 -7.40
C GLY A 227 12.00 -3.09 -8.83
N MET A 228 12.33 -1.95 -9.45
CA MET A 228 12.83 -1.90 -10.83
C MET A 228 14.29 -2.32 -10.98
N TYR A 229 15.10 -2.14 -9.93
CA TYR A 229 16.54 -2.35 -10.00
C TYR A 229 17.02 -3.33 -8.92
N ALA A 230 17.87 -4.26 -9.33
CA ALA A 230 18.67 -5.02 -8.38
C ALA A 230 19.96 -4.23 -8.15
N TYR A 231 20.06 -3.58 -7.02
CA TYR A 231 21.34 -2.99 -6.61
C TYR A 231 22.32 -4.12 -6.28
N PRO A 232 23.51 -4.13 -6.88
CA PRO A 232 24.51 -5.12 -6.47
C PRO A 232 24.84 -4.93 -5.00
N VAL A 233 24.92 -6.02 -4.28
CA VAL A 233 25.35 -6.00 -2.88
C VAL A 233 26.78 -5.49 -2.80
N VAL A 234 27.07 -4.58 -1.88
CA VAL A 234 28.43 -4.12 -1.62
C VAL A 234 29.29 -5.32 -1.22
N PRO A 235 30.45 -5.56 -1.85
CA PRO A 235 31.30 -6.71 -1.49
C PRO A 235 31.60 -6.74 0.01
N GLY A 236 31.43 -7.89 0.64
CA GLY A 236 31.67 -8.07 2.06
C GLY A 236 30.46 -7.78 2.97
N VAL A 237 29.38 -7.19 2.45
CA VAL A 237 28.15 -6.95 3.22
C VAL A 237 27.30 -8.22 3.27
N ASN A 238 26.92 -8.61 4.47
CA ASN A 238 25.95 -9.66 4.77
C ASN A 238 25.16 -9.29 6.04
N GLU A 239 24.24 -10.10 6.48
CA GLU A 239 23.42 -9.84 7.66
C GLU A 239 24.21 -9.60 8.96
N VAL A 240 25.44 -10.12 9.06
CA VAL A 240 26.32 -9.94 10.22
C VAL A 240 27.15 -8.66 10.11
N THR A 241 27.61 -8.31 8.91
CA THR A 241 28.55 -7.21 8.69
C THR A 241 27.89 -5.92 8.24
N LYS A 242 26.58 -5.92 7.93
CA LYS A 242 25.87 -4.76 7.36
C LYS A 242 26.07 -3.48 8.17
N ASP A 243 26.00 -3.53 9.48
CA ASP A 243 26.08 -2.35 10.34
C ASP A 243 27.45 -1.68 10.31
N SER A 244 28.52 -2.45 10.00
CA SER A 244 29.88 -1.90 9.87
C SER A 244 30.12 -1.15 8.56
N PHE A 245 29.22 -1.31 7.58
CA PHE A 245 29.27 -0.62 6.29
C PHE A 245 28.29 0.55 6.19
N LEU A 246 27.43 0.74 7.21
CA LEU A 246 26.48 1.84 7.22
C LEU A 246 27.20 3.18 7.46
N LEU A 247 26.91 4.13 6.61
CA LEU A 247 27.33 5.52 6.73
C LEU A 247 26.13 6.38 7.13
N HIS A 248 26.38 7.37 7.96
CA HIS A 248 25.39 8.34 8.39
C HIS A 248 25.65 9.70 7.77
N PHE A 249 24.69 10.20 7.02
CA PHE A 249 24.75 11.53 6.40
C PHE A 249 23.65 12.43 6.93
N PRO A 250 23.89 13.74 7.06
CA PRO A 250 22.85 14.70 7.40
C PRO A 250 21.70 14.66 6.40
N ALA A 251 20.47 14.46 6.85
CA ALA A 251 19.30 14.27 6.00
C ALA A 251 19.00 15.49 5.10
N TYR A 252 19.18 16.68 5.63
CA TYR A 252 18.80 17.94 4.96
C TYR A 252 19.97 18.93 4.90
N GLY A 253 21.19 18.45 4.73
CA GLY A 253 22.42 19.24 4.68
C GLY A 253 23.19 19.23 5.99
N ALA A 254 24.39 19.83 5.96
CA ALA A 254 25.41 19.72 7.01
C ALA A 254 25.00 20.16 8.43
N HIS A 255 23.90 20.91 8.55
CA HIS A 255 23.39 21.41 9.84
C HIS A 255 22.18 20.63 10.38
N SER A 256 21.69 19.62 9.65
CA SER A 256 20.59 18.78 10.11
C SER A 256 21.03 17.88 11.27
N LYS A 257 20.17 17.73 12.27
CA LYS A 257 20.34 16.75 13.35
C LYS A 257 19.83 15.35 12.94
N GLU A 258 19.05 15.28 11.88
CA GLU A 258 18.55 14.03 11.33
C GLU A 258 19.60 13.45 10.38
N SER A 259 19.78 12.14 10.41
CA SER A 259 20.69 11.42 9.54
C SER A 259 19.95 10.43 8.64
N ILE A 260 20.48 10.23 7.45
CA ILE A 260 20.09 9.16 6.54
C ILE A 260 21.18 8.09 6.58
N GLU A 261 20.76 6.85 6.75
CA GLU A 261 21.66 5.70 6.64
C GLU A 261 21.82 5.30 5.18
N GLY A 262 22.98 4.81 4.83
CA GLY A 262 23.26 4.34 3.49
C GLY A 262 24.66 3.77 3.38
N VAL A 263 25.06 3.41 2.17
CA VAL A 263 26.38 2.88 1.86
C VAL A 263 27.08 3.72 0.79
N GLU A 264 28.40 3.79 0.84
CA GLU A 264 29.19 4.39 -0.24
C GLU A 264 29.49 3.33 -1.31
N ARG A 265 29.28 3.71 -2.57
CA ARG A 265 29.65 2.89 -3.71
C ARG A 265 30.19 3.78 -4.83
N GLU A 266 31.42 3.47 -5.30
CA GLU A 266 32.07 4.21 -6.37
C GLU A 266 32.11 5.73 -6.11
N GLY A 267 32.38 6.13 -4.85
CA GLY A 267 32.41 7.53 -4.43
C GLY A 267 31.02 8.21 -4.35
N ARG A 268 29.95 7.45 -4.36
CA ARG A 268 28.58 7.97 -4.23
C ARG A 268 27.87 7.36 -3.03
N PHE A 269 27.22 8.21 -2.25
CA PHE A 269 26.32 7.77 -1.21
C PHE A 269 25.02 7.23 -1.82
N ILE A 270 24.63 6.03 -1.40
CA ILE A 270 23.37 5.39 -1.79
C ILE A 270 22.56 5.21 -0.51
N PRO A 271 21.46 5.94 -0.32
CA PRO A 271 20.60 5.79 0.84
C PRO A 271 19.97 4.40 0.86
N GLY A 272 19.83 3.82 2.07
CA GLY A 272 19.26 2.49 2.33
C GLY A 272 17.75 2.49 2.41
#